data_05f96357414ff2f953719fcb61bf1cf5
#
_entry.id   05f96357414ff2f953719fcb61bf1cf5
#
_cell.length_a   1.000
_cell.length_b   1.000
_cell.length_c   1.000
_cell.angle_alpha   90.00
_cell.angle_beta   90.00
_cell.angle_gamma   90.00
#
_symmetry.space_group_name_H-M   'P 1'
#
loop_
_entity.id
_entity.type
_entity.pdbx_description
1 polymer ?
#
loop_
_entity_poly.entity_id
_entity_poly.type
_entity_poly.pdbx_seq_one_letter_code
_entity_poly.pdbx_strand_id
1 'polypeptide(L)'
;MKLFQKIIIVTISIIALYSAFILMSDINTIYDKILNFKIEFIPIIFTMIFFGWFLLAIRWHLLLKNSDINIPFRDNFFVYFSSFAFSFIPGEAGSLIKSQILKNKFNISRTKTSPIVIAEFTYTGIGLVFLS
;
A
#
# COMPACT_ATOMS: atom_id res chain seq x y z
N MET A 1 4.35 30.57 -0.56
CA MET A 1 3.49 29.64 0.18
C MET A 1 4.36 28.50 0.74
N LYS A 2 4.30 28.28 2.04
CA LYS A 2 5.04 27.16 2.66
C LYS A 2 4.46 25.82 2.16
N LEU A 3 5.29 24.79 2.05
CA LEU A 3 4.89 23.46 1.56
C LEU A 3 3.63 22.94 2.28
N PHE A 4 3.55 23.18 3.58
CA PHE A 4 2.41 22.80 4.41
C PHE A 4 1.09 23.44 3.97
N GLN A 5 1.09 24.70 3.58
CA GLN A 5 -0.10 25.39 3.06
C GLN A 5 -0.57 24.81 1.72
N LYS A 6 0.37 24.44 0.84
CA LYS A 6 0.03 23.79 -0.44
C LYS A 6 -0.63 22.41 -0.20
N ILE A 7 -0.11 21.65 0.75
CA ILE A 7 -0.69 20.33 1.09
C ILE A 7 -2.12 20.52 1.64
N ILE A 8 -2.34 21.47 2.53
CA ILE A 8 -3.68 21.76 3.08
C ILE A 8 -4.64 22.14 1.96
N ILE A 9 -4.25 23.06 1.07
CA ILE A 9 -5.11 23.52 -0.04
C ILE A 9 -5.48 22.33 -0.94
N VAL A 10 -4.50 21.51 -1.32
CA VAL A 10 -4.74 20.33 -2.15
C VAL A 10 -5.69 19.35 -1.45
N THR A 11 -5.48 19.09 -0.17
CA THR A 11 -6.35 18.19 0.61
C THR A 11 -7.78 18.72 0.68
N ILE A 12 -7.96 20.01 0.99
CA ILE A 12 -9.29 20.65 1.02
C ILE A 12 -9.95 20.59 -0.35
N SER A 13 -9.18 20.85 -1.44
CA SER A 13 -9.72 20.78 -2.81
C SER A 13 -10.18 19.37 -3.18
N ILE A 14 -9.44 18.34 -2.79
CA ILE A 14 -9.83 16.94 -3.02
C ILE A 14 -11.09 16.60 -2.24
N ILE A 15 -11.18 17.00 -0.97
CA ILE A 15 -12.37 16.76 -0.13
C ILE A 15 -13.57 17.49 -0.72
N ALA A 16 -13.44 18.75 -1.15
CA ALA A 16 -14.51 19.53 -1.74
C ALA A 16 -14.99 18.91 -3.05
N LEU A 17 -14.09 18.48 -3.93
CA LEU A 17 -14.41 17.77 -5.19
C LEU A 17 -15.15 16.46 -4.93
N TYR A 18 -14.66 15.67 -3.97
CA TYR A 18 -15.28 14.41 -3.60
C TYR A 18 -16.67 14.61 -2.99
N SER A 19 -16.83 15.62 -2.13
CA SER A 19 -18.14 16.00 -1.55
C SER A 19 -19.12 16.47 -2.62
N ALA A 20 -18.66 17.29 -3.58
CA ALA A 20 -19.49 17.72 -4.70
C ALA A 20 -19.93 16.53 -5.58
N PHE A 21 -19.05 15.57 -5.84
CA PHE A 21 -19.37 14.37 -6.58
C PHE A 21 -20.42 13.50 -5.86
N ILE A 22 -20.32 13.34 -4.53
CA ILE A 22 -21.31 12.62 -3.74
C ILE A 22 -22.66 13.34 -3.79
N LEU A 23 -22.68 14.68 -3.67
CA LEU A 23 -23.92 15.45 -3.72
C LEU A 23 -24.60 15.41 -5.10
N MET A 24 -23.84 15.25 -6.17
CA MET A 24 -24.36 15.06 -7.53
C MET A 24 -24.80 13.62 -7.79
N SER A 25 -24.35 12.66 -7.02
CA SER A 25 -24.84 11.29 -7.05
C SER A 25 -26.23 11.22 -6.44
N ASP A 26 -27.05 10.32 -6.98
CA ASP A 26 -28.39 10.07 -6.41
C ASP A 26 -28.23 9.41 -5.02
N ILE A 27 -28.38 10.23 -3.97
CA ILE A 27 -28.24 9.84 -2.58
C ILE A 27 -29.18 8.68 -2.23
N ASN A 28 -30.37 8.66 -2.81
CA ASN A 28 -31.35 7.61 -2.59
C ASN A 28 -30.83 6.26 -3.11
N THR A 29 -30.24 6.27 -4.29
CA THR A 29 -29.63 5.05 -4.87
C THR A 29 -28.45 4.53 -4.02
N ILE A 30 -27.64 5.43 -3.46
CA ILE A 30 -26.54 5.04 -2.56
C ILE A 30 -27.11 4.47 -1.26
N TYR A 31 -28.10 5.11 -0.68
CA TYR A 31 -28.76 4.68 0.55
C TYR A 31 -29.40 3.30 0.38
N ASP A 32 -30.12 3.06 -0.68
CA ASP A 32 -30.73 1.76 -0.99
C ASP A 32 -29.66 0.67 -1.17
N LYS A 33 -28.54 0.98 -1.82
CA LYS A 33 -27.44 0.03 -1.97
C LYS A 33 -26.77 -0.30 -0.62
N ILE A 34 -26.63 0.67 0.27
CA ILE A 34 -26.09 0.45 1.62
C ILE A 34 -27.05 -0.40 2.45
N LEU A 35 -28.35 -0.12 2.41
CA LEU A 35 -29.35 -0.91 3.14
C LEU A 35 -29.46 -2.36 2.66
N ASN A 36 -29.32 -2.55 1.35
CA ASN A 36 -29.35 -3.88 0.73
C ASN A 36 -27.97 -4.58 0.73
N PHE A 37 -26.95 -3.94 1.30
CA PHE A 37 -25.63 -4.54 1.38
C PHE A 37 -25.64 -5.72 2.35
N LYS A 38 -25.32 -6.90 1.84
CA LYS A 38 -25.25 -8.11 2.65
C LYS A 38 -24.00 -8.09 3.52
N ILE A 39 -24.15 -7.75 4.79
CA ILE A 39 -23.07 -7.68 5.79
C ILE A 39 -22.28 -9.01 5.86
N GLU A 40 -22.89 -10.12 5.48
CA GLU A 40 -22.25 -11.45 5.42
C GLU A 40 -21.02 -11.50 4.50
N PHE A 41 -20.91 -10.61 3.51
CA PHE A 41 -19.74 -10.54 2.63
C PHE A 41 -18.54 -9.81 3.27
N ILE A 42 -18.74 -9.01 4.31
CA ILE A 42 -17.67 -8.23 4.95
C ILE A 42 -16.54 -9.15 5.45
N PRO A 43 -16.79 -10.23 6.22
CA PRO A 43 -15.73 -11.12 6.67
C PRO A 43 -14.97 -11.77 5.50
N ILE A 44 -15.68 -12.13 4.44
CA ILE A 44 -15.08 -12.76 3.25
C ILE A 44 -14.15 -11.76 2.56
N ILE A 45 -14.59 -10.52 2.36
CA ILE A 45 -13.79 -9.45 1.75
C ILE A 45 -12.53 -9.18 2.59
N PHE A 46 -12.68 -9.05 3.91
CA PHE A 46 -11.54 -8.85 4.80
C PHE A 46 -10.54 -10.01 4.73
N THR A 47 -11.03 -11.24 4.73
CA THR A 47 -10.18 -12.43 4.61
C THR A 47 -9.42 -12.44 3.29
N MET A 48 -10.06 -12.09 2.17
CA MET A 48 -9.41 -12.00 0.86
C MET A 48 -8.35 -10.90 0.82
N ILE A 49 -8.63 -9.73 1.40
CA ILE A 49 -7.67 -8.63 1.49
C ILE A 49 -6.45 -9.04 2.34
N PHE A 50 -6.67 -9.65 3.50
CA PHE A 50 -5.60 -10.14 4.36
C PHE A 50 -4.75 -11.20 3.67
N PHE A 51 -5.38 -12.12 2.96
CA PHE A 51 -4.69 -13.14 2.20
C PHE A 51 -3.84 -12.53 1.07
N GLY A 52 -4.37 -11.54 0.37
CA GLY A 52 -3.62 -10.78 -0.64
C GLY A 52 -2.37 -10.11 -0.05
N TRP A 53 -2.49 -9.44 1.08
CA TRP A 53 -1.35 -8.82 1.76
C TRP A 53 -0.32 -9.85 2.24
N PHE A 54 -0.77 -11.00 2.71
CA PHE A 54 0.11 -12.10 3.11
C PHE A 54 0.92 -12.63 1.92
N LEU A 55 0.30 -12.82 0.76
CA LEU A 55 0.99 -13.22 -0.46
C LEU A 55 2.04 -12.19 -0.90
N LEU A 56 1.73 -10.89 -0.79
CA LEU A 56 2.67 -9.83 -1.09
C LEU A 56 3.87 -9.83 -0.12
N ALA A 57 3.65 -10.10 1.15
CA ALA A 57 4.72 -10.24 2.14
C ALA A 57 5.62 -11.46 1.86
N ILE A 58 5.03 -12.59 1.43
CA ILE A 58 5.79 -13.77 0.99
C ILE A 58 6.64 -13.43 -0.24
N ARG A 59 6.05 -12.78 -1.24
CA ARG A 59 6.78 -12.35 -2.45
C ARG A 59 8.00 -11.49 -2.09
N TRP A 60 7.81 -10.52 -1.22
CA TRP A 60 8.88 -9.66 -0.73
C TRP A 60 9.98 -10.48 -0.02
N HIS A 61 9.59 -11.44 0.81
CA HIS A 61 10.52 -12.31 1.51
C HIS A 61 11.37 -13.16 0.53
N LEU A 62 10.74 -13.68 -0.51
CA LEU A 62 11.43 -14.45 -1.56
C LEU A 62 12.41 -13.58 -2.35
N LEU A 63 12.04 -12.34 -2.67
CA LEU A 63 12.94 -11.41 -3.34
C LEU A 63 14.18 -11.10 -2.50
N LEU A 64 14.02 -10.90 -1.20
CA LEU A 64 15.15 -10.72 -0.28
C LEU A 64 16.05 -11.95 -0.23
N LYS A 65 15.45 -13.13 -0.10
CA LYS A 65 16.18 -14.40 -0.03
C LYS A 65 16.97 -14.67 -1.32
N ASN A 66 16.39 -14.38 -2.48
CA ASN A 66 17.07 -14.52 -3.77
C ASN A 66 18.23 -13.52 -3.96
N SER A 67 18.28 -12.48 -3.14
CA SER A 67 19.35 -11.47 -3.14
C SER A 67 20.37 -11.69 -2.00
N ASP A 68 20.45 -12.91 -1.48
CA ASP A 68 21.33 -13.29 -0.37
C ASP A 68 21.10 -12.50 0.93
N ILE A 69 19.86 -12.01 1.12
CA ILE A 69 19.45 -11.33 2.34
C ILE A 69 18.58 -12.27 3.16
N ASN A 70 19.19 -12.91 4.16
CA ASN A 70 18.53 -13.86 5.03
C ASN A 70 18.01 -13.17 6.29
N ILE A 71 16.72 -12.93 6.34
CA ILE A 71 16.01 -12.37 7.50
C ILE A 71 14.92 -13.34 7.90
N PRO A 72 14.67 -13.59 9.20
CA PRO A 72 13.55 -14.40 9.65
C PRO A 72 12.23 -13.86 9.07
N PHE A 73 11.36 -14.75 8.62
CA PHE A 73 10.08 -14.36 8.00
C PHE A 73 9.25 -13.44 8.89
N ARG A 74 9.25 -13.69 10.20
CA ARG A 74 8.54 -12.87 11.19
C ARG A 74 8.99 -11.41 11.18
N ASP A 75 10.30 -11.18 11.23
CA ASP A 75 10.86 -9.83 11.21
C ASP A 75 10.62 -9.14 9.88
N ASN A 76 10.72 -9.89 8.79
CA ASN A 76 10.47 -9.38 7.46
C ASN A 76 9.00 -9.01 7.26
N PHE A 77 8.09 -9.77 7.83
CA PHE A 77 6.66 -9.47 7.85
C PHE A 77 6.38 -8.12 8.54
N PHE A 78 7.01 -7.88 9.70
CA PHE A 78 6.90 -6.58 10.39
C PHE A 78 7.49 -5.43 9.57
N VAL A 79 8.62 -5.62 8.90
CA VAL A 79 9.20 -4.62 7.99
C VAL A 79 8.23 -4.28 6.87
N TYR A 80 7.62 -5.29 6.26
CA TYR A 80 6.66 -5.13 5.18
C TYR A 80 5.43 -4.34 5.64
N PHE A 81 4.80 -4.74 6.74
CA PHE A 81 3.62 -4.06 7.29
C PHE A 81 3.93 -2.65 7.80
N SER A 82 5.08 -2.45 8.44
CA SER A 82 5.51 -1.09 8.83
C SER A 82 5.62 -0.15 7.64
N SER A 83 6.08 -0.64 6.49
CA SER A 83 6.16 0.16 5.28
C SER A 83 4.78 0.54 4.73
N PHE A 84 3.78 -0.29 4.97
CA PHE A 84 2.39 -0.02 4.55
C PHE A 84 1.81 1.22 5.26
N ALA A 85 2.17 1.44 6.53
CA ALA A 85 1.76 2.62 7.28
C ALA A 85 2.23 3.94 6.61
N PHE A 86 3.27 3.87 5.78
CA PHE A 86 3.82 5.02 5.05
C PHE A 86 3.39 5.06 3.57
N SER A 87 2.58 4.11 3.12
CA SER A 87 2.09 4.05 1.73
C SER A 87 1.12 5.19 1.39
N PHE A 88 0.57 5.85 2.40
CA PHE A 88 -0.26 7.04 2.23
C PHE A 88 0.53 8.28 1.80
N ILE A 89 1.87 8.23 1.85
CA ILE A 89 2.72 9.33 1.39
C ILE A 89 2.86 9.22 -0.13
N PRO A 90 2.47 10.26 -0.90
CA PRO A 90 2.63 10.26 -2.35
C PRO A 90 4.09 10.02 -2.77
N GLY A 91 4.29 9.33 -3.90
CA GLY A 91 5.62 9.02 -4.43
C GLY A 91 6.22 7.71 -3.90
N GLU A 92 5.36 6.81 -3.38
CA GLU A 92 5.75 5.45 -2.96
C GLU A 92 6.87 5.41 -1.91
N ALA A 93 6.92 6.44 -1.07
CA ALA A 93 7.90 6.55 0.01
C ALA A 93 7.87 5.33 0.96
N GLY A 94 6.73 4.62 1.05
CA GLY A 94 6.60 3.41 1.85
C GLY A 94 7.56 2.30 1.45
N SER A 95 7.85 2.16 0.15
CA SER A 95 8.80 1.15 -0.33
C SER A 95 10.25 1.52 -0.04
N LEU A 96 10.59 2.81 -0.13
CA LEU A 96 11.92 3.31 0.26
C LEU A 96 12.14 3.15 1.76
N ILE A 97 11.07 3.23 2.56
CA ILE A 97 11.12 3.01 4.01
C ILE A 97 11.50 1.57 4.34
N LYS A 98 11.09 0.57 3.55
CA LYS A 98 11.57 -0.81 3.71
C LYS A 98 13.10 -0.89 3.73
N SER A 99 13.75 -0.25 2.75
CA SER A 99 15.21 -0.18 2.68
C SER A 99 15.83 0.52 3.90
N GLN A 100 15.17 1.56 4.40
CA GLN A 100 15.64 2.26 5.59
C GLN A 100 15.50 1.42 6.85
N ILE A 101 14.38 0.73 7.03
CA ILE A 101 14.15 -0.15 8.19
C ILE A 101 15.15 -1.32 8.17
N LEU A 102 15.39 -1.92 6.98
CA LEU A 102 16.36 -2.99 6.81
C LEU A 102 17.78 -2.52 7.14
N LYS A 103 18.13 -1.30 6.76
CA LYS A 103 19.41 -0.71 7.13
C LYS A 103 19.54 -0.51 8.65
N ASN A 104 18.53 0.06 9.27
CA ASN A 104 18.58 0.41 10.70
C ASN A 104 18.52 -0.82 11.60
N LYS A 105 17.70 -1.82 11.26
CA LYS A 105 17.48 -2.99 12.11
C LYS A 105 18.47 -4.13 11.85
N PHE A 106 18.85 -4.34 10.60
CA PHE A 106 19.66 -5.48 10.18
C PHE A 106 21.01 -5.09 9.56
N ASN A 107 21.33 -3.78 9.56
CA ASN A 107 22.55 -3.22 8.98
C ASN A 107 22.77 -3.58 7.49
N ILE A 108 21.68 -3.80 6.76
CA ILE A 108 21.71 -4.13 5.34
C ILE A 108 21.80 -2.83 4.53
N SER A 109 22.81 -2.73 3.65
CA SER A 109 23.03 -1.51 2.87
C SER A 109 21.86 -1.23 1.91
N ARG A 110 21.52 0.04 1.74
CA ARG A 110 20.47 0.48 0.78
C ARG A 110 20.81 0.09 -0.66
N THR A 111 22.09 0.05 -1.01
CA THR A 111 22.57 -0.38 -2.32
C THR A 111 22.17 -1.82 -2.66
N LYS A 112 22.05 -2.69 -1.67
CA LYS A 112 21.57 -4.05 -1.85
C LYS A 112 20.04 -4.13 -1.92
N THR A 113 19.33 -3.29 -1.18
CA THR A 113 17.87 -3.35 -1.09
C THR A 113 17.15 -2.52 -2.15
N SER A 114 17.75 -1.45 -2.67
CA SER A 114 17.15 -0.62 -3.72
C SER A 114 16.80 -1.37 -5.00
N PRO A 115 17.67 -2.25 -5.56
CA PRO A 115 17.31 -3.04 -6.73
C PRO A 115 16.11 -3.97 -6.48
N ILE A 116 15.98 -4.49 -5.26
CA ILE A 116 14.87 -5.37 -4.87
C ILE A 116 13.55 -4.60 -4.84
N VAL A 117 13.59 -3.38 -4.33
CA VAL A 117 12.43 -2.47 -4.34
C VAL A 117 12.01 -2.16 -5.78
N ILE A 118 12.97 -1.86 -6.66
CA ILE A 118 12.70 -1.61 -8.09
C ILE A 118 12.09 -2.86 -8.75
N ALA A 119 12.63 -4.05 -8.48
CA ALA A 119 12.07 -5.29 -8.97
C ALA A 119 10.62 -5.52 -8.48
N GLU A 120 10.34 -5.21 -7.21
CA GLU A 120 8.97 -5.29 -6.67
C GLU A 120 8.00 -4.39 -7.44
N PHE A 121 8.40 -3.15 -7.75
CA PHE A 121 7.59 -2.24 -8.58
C PHE A 121 7.37 -2.76 -9.98
N THR A 122 8.41 -3.27 -10.61
CA THR A 122 8.33 -3.82 -11.95
C THR A 122 7.33 -4.98 -12.00
N TYR A 123 7.41 -5.92 -11.04
CA TYR A 123 6.45 -7.02 -10.96
C TYR A 123 5.03 -6.56 -10.69
N THR A 124 4.85 -5.55 -9.86
CA THR A 124 3.53 -4.96 -9.59
C THR A 124 2.97 -4.29 -10.83
N GLY A 125 3.79 -3.52 -11.55
CA GLY A 125 3.40 -2.86 -12.81
C GLY A 125 3.02 -3.86 -13.89
N ILE A 126 3.82 -4.92 -14.07
CA ILE A 126 3.50 -6.01 -15.01
C ILE A 126 2.16 -6.67 -14.64
N GLY A 127 1.96 -6.99 -13.35
CA GLY A 127 0.71 -7.57 -12.87
C GLY A 127 -0.52 -6.70 -13.18
N LEU A 128 -0.41 -5.38 -13.02
CA LEU A 128 -1.49 -4.45 -13.36
C LEU A 128 -1.80 -4.42 -14.86
N VAL A 129 -0.78 -4.48 -15.71
CA VAL A 129 -0.97 -4.53 -17.18
C VAL A 129 -1.67 -5.82 -17.62
N PHE A 130 -1.39 -6.95 -16.98
CA PHE A 130 -2.07 -8.22 -17.30
C PHE A 130 -3.50 -8.30 -16.77
N LEU A 131 -3.87 -7.48 -15.80
CA LEU A 131 -5.21 -7.45 -15.20
C LEU A 131 -6.13 -6.38 -15.83
N SER A 132 -5.57 -5.48 -16.61
CA SER A 132 -6.31 -4.44 -17.34
C SER A 132 -6.74 -4.92 -18.72
#